data_032adad84b6c1c68b24e2f127ab5b748
#
_entry.id   032adad84b6c1c68b24e2f127ab5b748
#
_cell.length_a   1.000
_cell.length_b   1.000
_cell.length_c   1.000
_cell.angle_alpha   90.00
_cell.angle_beta   90.00
_cell.angle_gamma   90.00
#
_symmetry.space_group_name_H-M   'P 1'
#
loop_
_entity.id
_entity.type
_entity.pdbx_description
1 polymer ?
#
loop_
_entity_poly.entity_id
_entity_poly.type
_entity_poly.pdbx_seq_one_letter_code
_entity_poly.pdbx_strand_id
1 'polypeptide(L)'
;RRQRQMCIRDSSVWAAGVVFYNVWGGPVLVWLYVAAMACAFALRRKRPVLWRASWGVPALLLAYYLCIPATNDKEWQPSWSRLPSVEINGNEIVVKDVRSFIYRTERDFDARYVTRRFDLDKLATLDFAVSHWDGMEFVAHTMLSFGFEDGKHLALSVETRLPERGEQGSVPGLYKQFNVIYILADEEDLFALRTNYRKEDMYLYRINIDRENLKKAFLGFAEKINSLHERPRYYHTVTANCTTELVDTFKNYLGVRRWQWTPVFNGMCDQNAYDRGELLHLPGESFRELKKRSFLGHGGNGEDWPALRRRWEEGWRTFASAPVKE
;
A
#
# COMPACT_ATOMS: atom_id res chain seq x y z
N ARG A 1 20.91 33.02 -0.10
CA ARG A 1 21.46 32.61 1.23
C ARG A 1 20.44 31.77 2.03
N ARG A 2 19.16 32.18 2.17
CA ARG A 2 18.12 31.42 2.91
C ARG A 2 17.92 30.00 2.34
N GLN A 3 17.82 29.85 1.05
CA GLN A 3 17.60 28.55 0.38
C GLN A 3 18.76 27.57 0.62
N ARG A 4 20.02 28.03 0.57
CA ARG A 4 21.19 27.20 0.94
C ARG A 4 21.16 26.78 2.42
N GLN A 5 20.71 27.64 3.32
CA GLN A 5 20.62 27.29 4.75
C GLN A 5 19.51 26.29 5.03
N MET A 6 18.39 26.34 4.30
CA MET A 6 17.31 25.35 4.39
C MET A 6 17.79 23.97 3.91
N CYS A 7 18.35 23.86 2.71
CA CYS A 7 18.89 22.58 2.21
C CYS A 7 19.91 21.95 3.16
N ILE A 8 20.75 22.77 3.77
CA ILE A 8 21.77 22.36 4.73
C ILE A 8 21.14 21.74 5.99
N ARG A 9 20.16 22.42 6.57
CA ARG A 9 19.46 21.93 7.77
C ARG A 9 18.72 20.63 7.49
N ASP A 10 18.03 20.56 6.37
CA ASP A 10 17.18 19.42 6.01
C ASP A 10 18.04 18.16 5.74
N SER A 11 19.20 18.32 5.08
CA SER A 11 20.16 17.22 4.88
C SER A 11 20.74 16.69 6.18
N SER A 12 21.03 17.56 7.17
CA SER A 12 21.54 17.13 8.47
C SER A 12 20.50 16.40 9.30
N VAL A 13 19.24 16.85 9.26
CA VAL A 13 18.11 16.18 9.93
C VAL A 13 17.87 14.80 9.31
N TRP A 14 17.87 14.72 7.98
CA TRP A 14 17.72 13.45 7.29
C TRP A 14 18.88 12.47 7.62
N ALA A 15 20.12 12.96 7.62
CA ALA A 15 21.28 12.14 7.98
C ALA A 15 21.23 11.66 9.45
N ALA A 16 20.71 12.47 10.37
CA ALA A 16 20.47 12.05 11.74
C ALA A 16 19.48 10.87 11.81
N GLY A 17 18.43 10.89 10.99
CA GLY A 17 17.51 9.76 10.85
C GLY A 17 18.19 8.51 10.28
N VAL A 18 19.10 8.66 9.30
CA VAL A 18 19.90 7.51 8.81
C VAL A 18 20.74 6.90 9.92
N VAL A 19 21.41 7.72 10.74
CA VAL A 19 22.18 7.24 11.90
C VAL A 19 21.27 6.51 12.87
N PHE A 20 20.12 7.11 13.21
CA PHE A 20 19.19 6.54 14.18
C PHE A 20 18.66 5.17 13.78
N TYR A 21 18.21 5.03 12.51
CA TYR A 21 17.49 3.84 12.03
C TYR A 21 18.39 2.78 11.38
N ASN A 22 19.54 3.18 10.80
CA ASN A 22 20.30 2.27 9.94
C ASN A 22 21.72 1.96 10.46
N VAL A 23 22.17 2.62 11.54
CA VAL A 23 23.49 2.37 12.14
C VAL A 23 23.33 1.63 13.45
N TRP A 24 24.15 0.58 13.67
CA TRP A 24 24.16 -0.14 14.94
C TRP A 24 24.49 0.84 16.09
N GLY A 25 23.70 0.81 17.17
CA GLY A 25 23.82 1.81 18.25
C GLY A 25 23.28 3.20 17.90
N GLY A 26 22.53 3.32 16.78
CA GLY A 26 22.01 4.58 16.25
C GLY A 26 21.30 5.50 17.23
N PRO A 27 20.43 5.00 18.15
CA PRO A 27 19.79 5.84 19.16
C PRO A 27 20.76 6.61 20.06
N VAL A 28 21.97 6.08 20.28
CA VAL A 28 23.04 6.78 21.03
C VAL A 28 23.90 7.62 20.09
N LEU A 29 24.28 7.05 18.93
CA LEU A 29 25.18 7.71 17.98
C LEU A 29 24.60 8.99 17.37
N VAL A 30 23.26 9.07 17.24
CA VAL A 30 22.59 10.26 16.72
C VAL A 30 22.89 11.50 17.55
N TRP A 31 22.97 11.35 18.87
CA TRP A 31 23.31 12.48 19.73
C TRP A 31 24.75 12.95 19.52
N LEU A 32 25.71 12.03 19.33
CA LEU A 32 27.07 12.37 18.99
C LEU A 32 27.17 13.07 17.63
N TYR A 33 26.43 12.59 16.65
CA TYR A 33 26.31 13.22 15.34
C TYR A 33 25.75 14.65 15.44
N VAL A 34 24.64 14.82 16.16
CA VAL A 34 24.01 16.15 16.35
C VAL A 34 24.95 17.10 17.08
N ALA A 35 25.61 16.64 18.13
CA ALA A 35 26.59 17.45 18.88
C ALA A 35 27.78 17.88 17.99
N ALA A 36 28.33 16.95 17.18
CA ALA A 36 29.41 17.24 16.26
C ALA A 36 29.00 18.28 15.19
N MET A 37 27.83 18.14 14.60
CA MET A 37 27.30 19.08 13.62
C MET A 37 27.01 20.46 14.24
N ALA A 38 26.46 20.51 15.46
CA ALA A 38 26.23 21.74 16.19
C ALA A 38 27.55 22.45 16.54
N CYS A 39 28.56 21.70 16.98
CA CYS A 39 29.89 22.24 17.24
C CYS A 39 30.55 22.81 15.97
N ALA A 40 30.52 22.06 14.86
CA ALA A 40 31.02 22.52 13.57
C ALA A 40 30.30 23.80 13.10
N PHE A 41 28.98 23.87 13.31
CA PHE A 41 28.19 25.06 13.02
C PHE A 41 28.57 26.25 13.90
N ALA A 42 28.75 26.05 15.20
CA ALA A 42 29.20 27.13 16.13
C ALA A 42 30.56 27.67 15.74
N LEU A 43 31.48 26.80 15.31
CA LEU A 43 32.85 27.15 14.91
C LEU A 43 32.95 27.64 13.45
N ARG A 44 31.89 27.69 12.66
CA ARG A 44 31.95 27.97 11.23
C ARG A 44 32.61 29.26 10.80
N ARG A 45 32.60 30.29 11.68
CA ARG A 45 33.27 31.57 11.42
C ARG A 45 34.78 31.51 11.77
N LYS A 46 35.12 30.77 12.84
CA LYS A 46 36.52 30.65 13.33
C LYS A 46 37.30 29.56 12.57
N ARG A 47 36.63 28.48 12.18
CA ARG A 47 37.20 27.29 11.51
C ARG A 47 36.37 26.89 10.28
N PRO A 48 36.38 27.71 9.22
CA PRO A 48 35.53 27.47 8.03
C PRO A 48 35.89 26.17 7.30
N VAL A 49 37.12 25.69 7.41
CA VAL A 49 37.52 24.40 6.79
C VAL A 49 36.85 23.24 7.51
N LEU A 50 36.81 23.20 8.83
CA LEU A 50 36.12 22.18 9.61
C LEU A 50 34.61 22.15 9.28
N TRP A 51 34.01 23.33 9.18
CA TRP A 51 32.61 23.43 8.77
C TRP A 51 32.35 22.85 7.39
N ARG A 52 33.23 23.12 6.41
CA ARG A 52 33.08 22.55 5.06
C ARG A 52 33.31 21.03 5.08
N ALA A 53 34.32 20.55 5.80
CA ALA A 53 34.65 19.14 5.93
C ALA A 53 33.54 18.35 6.63
N SER A 54 32.83 18.96 7.61
CA SER A 54 31.71 18.27 8.29
C SER A 54 30.57 17.82 7.37
N TRP A 55 30.43 18.42 6.16
CA TRP A 55 29.49 18.00 5.14
C TRP A 55 29.85 16.67 4.44
N GLY A 56 31.09 16.25 4.58
CA GLY A 56 31.50 14.91 4.17
C GLY A 56 30.73 13.81 4.90
N VAL A 57 30.33 14.03 6.16
CA VAL A 57 29.60 13.03 6.97
C VAL A 57 28.21 12.76 6.40
N PRO A 58 27.32 13.76 6.21
CA PRO A 58 26.03 13.52 5.54
C PRO A 58 26.15 12.90 4.14
N ALA A 59 27.17 13.28 3.37
CA ALA A 59 27.43 12.69 2.05
C ALA A 59 27.79 11.20 2.14
N LEU A 60 28.65 10.82 3.08
CA LEU A 60 29.00 9.42 3.34
C LEU A 60 27.79 8.62 3.86
N LEU A 61 26.98 9.22 4.73
CA LEU A 61 25.74 8.60 5.22
C LEU A 61 24.73 8.40 4.08
N LEU A 62 24.64 9.34 3.13
CA LEU A 62 23.83 9.18 1.94
C LEU A 62 24.32 8.01 1.07
N ALA A 63 25.63 7.97 0.80
CA ALA A 63 26.22 6.87 0.05
C ALA A 63 25.98 5.52 0.73
N TYR A 64 26.20 5.43 2.04
CA TYR A 64 25.88 4.25 2.83
C TYR A 64 24.41 3.86 2.71
N TYR A 65 23.48 4.81 2.93
CA TYR A 65 22.07 4.59 2.84
C TYR A 65 21.63 4.05 1.45
N LEU A 66 22.19 4.59 0.38
CA LEU A 66 21.91 4.13 -0.99
C LEU A 66 22.37 2.70 -1.21
N CYS A 67 23.50 2.31 -0.60
CA CYS A 67 24.08 0.98 -0.71
C CYS A 67 23.39 -0.10 0.15
N ILE A 68 22.49 0.24 1.10
CA ILE A 68 21.80 -0.78 1.91
C ILE A 68 20.85 -1.58 0.99
N PRO A 69 21.10 -2.89 0.77
CA PRO A 69 20.24 -3.73 -0.06
C PRO A 69 18.97 -4.12 0.70
N ALA A 70 17.85 -4.24 -0.01
CA ALA A 70 16.69 -4.94 0.54
C ALA A 70 16.97 -6.44 0.51
N THR A 71 16.45 -7.19 1.49
CA THR A 71 16.59 -8.65 1.57
C THR A 71 15.28 -9.28 2.04
N ASN A 72 15.03 -10.51 1.60
CA ASN A 72 13.94 -11.34 2.12
C ASN A 72 14.40 -12.17 3.34
N ASP A 73 15.71 -12.23 3.61
CA ASP A 73 16.33 -13.00 4.69
C ASP A 73 16.25 -12.28 6.02
N LYS A 74 15.02 -12.11 6.52
CA LYS A 74 14.71 -11.56 7.84
C LYS A 74 13.61 -12.38 8.48
N GLU A 75 13.56 -12.37 9.80
CA GLU A 75 12.40 -12.86 10.54
C GLU A 75 11.27 -11.82 10.41
N TRP A 76 10.13 -12.29 9.88
CA TRP A 76 8.97 -11.46 9.60
C TRP A 76 7.83 -11.78 10.55
N GLN A 77 7.04 -10.79 10.90
CA GLN A 77 5.82 -11.02 11.69
C GLN A 77 4.87 -11.98 10.94
N PRO A 78 4.09 -12.81 11.67
CA PRO A 78 3.25 -13.86 11.07
C PRO A 78 2.36 -13.38 9.92
N SER A 79 1.79 -12.18 10.02
CA SER A 79 0.90 -11.61 9.00
C SER A 79 1.60 -11.29 7.68
N TRP A 80 2.92 -11.20 7.66
CA TRP A 80 3.75 -10.85 6.50
C TRP A 80 4.89 -11.84 6.25
N SER A 81 4.80 -13.04 6.86
CA SER A 81 5.89 -14.04 6.83
C SER A 81 6.09 -14.62 5.43
N ARG A 82 5.02 -14.82 4.66
CA ARG A 82 5.08 -15.44 3.34
C ARG A 82 4.83 -14.43 2.22
N LEU A 83 5.61 -14.55 1.16
CA LEU A 83 5.39 -13.87 -0.10
C LEU A 83 4.48 -14.74 -0.98
N PRO A 84 3.34 -14.24 -1.46
CA PRO A 84 2.55 -15.01 -2.41
C PRO A 84 3.25 -15.13 -3.75
N SER A 85 2.90 -16.15 -4.53
CA SER A 85 3.34 -16.31 -5.92
C SER A 85 2.16 -16.63 -6.82
N VAL A 86 2.25 -16.20 -8.07
CA VAL A 86 1.21 -16.39 -9.10
C VAL A 86 1.81 -17.14 -10.28
N GLU A 87 1.35 -18.35 -10.53
CA GLU A 87 1.72 -19.16 -11.69
C GLU A 87 0.56 -19.12 -12.69
N ILE A 88 0.88 -18.89 -13.97
CA ILE A 88 -0.12 -18.80 -15.04
C ILE A 88 0.25 -19.80 -16.12
N ASN A 89 -0.62 -20.79 -16.35
CA ASN A 89 -0.45 -21.84 -17.35
C ASN A 89 -1.64 -21.81 -18.31
N GLY A 90 -1.48 -21.12 -19.44
CA GLY A 90 -2.62 -20.82 -20.31
C GLY A 90 -3.64 -19.95 -19.59
N ASN A 91 -4.86 -20.47 -19.40
CA ASN A 91 -5.91 -19.76 -18.65
C ASN A 91 -5.96 -20.12 -17.15
N GLU A 92 -5.26 -21.17 -16.74
CA GLU A 92 -5.20 -21.54 -15.32
C GLU A 92 -4.27 -20.60 -14.54
N ILE A 93 -4.79 -20.00 -13.48
CA ILE A 93 -4.06 -19.19 -12.51
C ILE A 93 -3.96 -19.99 -11.23
N VAL A 94 -2.74 -20.25 -10.77
CA VAL A 94 -2.47 -20.88 -9.47
C VAL A 94 -1.79 -19.85 -8.58
N VAL A 95 -2.46 -19.46 -7.51
CA VAL A 95 -1.95 -18.50 -6.52
C VAL A 95 -1.57 -19.28 -5.27
N LYS A 96 -0.29 -19.26 -4.90
CA LYS A 96 0.24 -19.87 -3.69
C LYS A 96 0.40 -18.85 -2.58
N ASP A 97 0.36 -19.31 -1.34
CA ASP A 97 0.47 -18.51 -0.13
C ASP A 97 -0.57 -17.37 -0.06
N VAL A 98 -1.79 -17.64 -0.54
CA VAL A 98 -2.96 -16.77 -0.34
C VAL A 98 -3.28 -16.74 1.14
N ARG A 99 -3.35 -15.56 1.72
CA ARG A 99 -3.70 -15.38 3.13
C ARG A 99 -5.19 -15.64 3.35
N SER A 100 -5.51 -16.49 4.30
CA SER A 100 -6.87 -16.90 4.66
C SER A 100 -6.96 -17.07 6.18
N PHE A 101 -6.63 -16.01 6.91
CA PHE A 101 -6.55 -16.01 8.35
C PHE A 101 -7.95 -16.03 8.98
N ILE A 102 -8.04 -16.67 10.13
CA ILE A 102 -9.27 -16.71 10.92
C ILE A 102 -9.04 -15.87 12.18
N TYR A 103 -9.69 -14.72 12.25
CA TYR A 103 -9.52 -13.77 13.34
C TYR A 103 -10.50 -14.04 14.48
N ARG A 104 -10.02 -13.93 15.73
CA ARG A 104 -10.79 -13.81 16.95
C ARG A 104 -10.76 -12.39 17.49
N THR A 105 -9.61 -11.73 17.31
CA THR A 105 -9.40 -10.30 17.53
C THR A 105 -8.43 -9.77 16.47
N GLU A 106 -8.13 -8.49 16.44
CA GLU A 106 -7.13 -7.94 15.54
C GLU A 106 -5.74 -8.60 15.69
N ARG A 107 -5.39 -9.02 16.90
CA ARG A 107 -4.07 -9.57 17.25
C ARG A 107 -4.07 -11.08 17.53
N ASP A 108 -5.24 -11.67 17.70
CA ASP A 108 -5.42 -13.10 17.92
C ASP A 108 -6.10 -13.71 16.70
N PHE A 109 -5.35 -14.50 15.94
CA PHE A 109 -5.78 -15.14 14.70
C PHE A 109 -5.02 -16.43 14.45
N ASP A 110 -5.63 -17.32 13.69
CA ASP A 110 -4.98 -18.51 13.16
C ASP A 110 -4.38 -18.18 11.80
N ALA A 111 -3.04 -18.14 11.72
CA ALA A 111 -2.32 -17.87 10.49
C ALA A 111 -2.47 -19.04 9.51
N ARG A 112 -3.19 -18.82 8.41
CA ARG A 112 -3.51 -19.83 7.42
C ARG A 112 -3.18 -19.33 6.03
N TYR A 113 -2.30 -20.04 5.34
CA TYR A 113 -1.94 -19.79 3.96
C TYR A 113 -2.43 -20.96 3.09
N VAL A 114 -3.09 -20.64 1.99
CA VAL A 114 -3.72 -21.62 1.10
C VAL A 114 -3.32 -21.41 -0.35
N THR A 115 -3.50 -22.43 -1.18
CA THR A 115 -3.41 -22.29 -2.64
C THR A 115 -4.80 -22.09 -3.21
N ARG A 116 -4.98 -21.09 -4.07
CA ARG A 116 -6.21 -20.82 -4.80
C ARG A 116 -5.99 -21.00 -6.29
N ARG A 117 -7.03 -21.47 -6.99
CA ARG A 117 -7.02 -21.66 -8.45
C ARG A 117 -8.15 -20.85 -9.06
N PHE A 118 -7.82 -20.14 -10.15
CA PHE A 118 -8.76 -19.31 -10.89
C PHE A 118 -8.58 -19.57 -12.38
N ASP A 119 -9.57 -19.13 -13.15
CA ASP A 119 -9.56 -19.16 -14.61
C ASP A 119 -9.47 -17.70 -15.11
N LEU A 120 -8.41 -17.38 -15.85
CA LEU A 120 -8.17 -16.04 -16.39
C LEU A 120 -9.28 -15.59 -17.34
N ASP A 121 -9.92 -16.53 -18.04
CA ASP A 121 -11.06 -16.22 -18.90
C ASP A 121 -12.34 -15.92 -18.12
N LYS A 122 -12.40 -16.26 -16.84
CA LYS A 122 -13.50 -15.89 -15.95
C LYS A 122 -13.27 -14.59 -15.20
N LEU A 123 -12.11 -13.96 -15.37
CA LEU A 123 -11.83 -12.67 -14.74
C LEU A 123 -12.77 -11.61 -15.31
N ALA A 124 -13.63 -11.04 -14.46
CA ALA A 124 -14.78 -10.24 -14.88
C ALA A 124 -14.80 -8.83 -14.29
N THR A 125 -14.36 -8.65 -13.05
CA THR A 125 -14.50 -7.37 -12.35
C THR A 125 -13.26 -7.01 -11.57
N LEU A 126 -13.10 -5.71 -11.32
CA LEU A 126 -12.11 -5.15 -10.41
C LEU A 126 -12.78 -4.18 -9.47
N ASP A 127 -12.65 -4.42 -8.19
CA ASP A 127 -13.18 -3.56 -7.17
C ASP A 127 -12.04 -2.84 -6.44
N PHE A 128 -12.27 -1.57 -6.13
CA PHE A 128 -11.36 -0.70 -5.41
C PHE A 128 -11.87 -0.49 -3.99
N ALA A 129 -11.14 -0.98 -3.03
CA ALA A 129 -11.45 -0.84 -1.62
C ALA A 129 -10.62 0.27 -0.98
N VAL A 130 -11.31 1.16 -0.26
CA VAL A 130 -10.71 2.27 0.49
C VAL A 130 -11.13 2.13 1.94
N SER A 131 -10.15 2.01 2.83
CA SER A 131 -10.36 1.91 4.27
C SER A 131 -9.76 3.13 4.97
N HIS A 132 -10.61 3.96 5.58
CA HIS A 132 -10.17 5.12 6.36
C HIS A 132 -9.89 4.70 7.79
N TRP A 133 -8.76 5.15 8.31
CA TRP A 133 -8.42 4.93 9.71
C TRP A 133 -9.26 5.85 10.60
N ASP A 134 -9.69 5.32 11.73
CA ASP A 134 -10.56 6.03 12.67
C ASP A 134 -10.02 7.45 12.98
N GLY A 135 -10.85 8.45 12.71
CA GLY A 135 -10.56 9.87 12.94
C GLY A 135 -9.61 10.54 11.94
N MET A 136 -9.15 9.85 10.87
CA MET A 136 -8.24 10.42 9.87
C MET A 136 -8.80 10.35 8.45
N GLU A 137 -9.63 11.31 8.07
CA GLU A 137 -10.23 11.38 6.72
C GLU A 137 -9.20 11.54 5.58
N PHE A 138 -8.01 12.07 5.88
CA PHE A 138 -6.97 12.35 4.88
C PHE A 138 -6.03 11.19 4.60
N VAL A 139 -6.10 10.12 5.40
CA VAL A 139 -5.27 8.93 5.26
C VAL A 139 -6.15 7.71 5.11
N ALA A 140 -5.94 6.96 4.05
CA ALA A 140 -6.66 5.73 3.80
C ALA A 140 -5.71 4.62 3.35
N HIS A 141 -6.10 3.38 3.58
CA HIS A 141 -5.46 2.24 2.97
C HIS A 141 -6.25 1.82 1.73
N THR A 142 -5.54 1.60 0.63
CA THR A 142 -6.14 1.24 -0.65
C THR A 142 -5.82 -0.19 -1.01
N MET A 143 -6.82 -0.91 -1.48
CA MET A 143 -6.74 -2.33 -1.83
C MET A 143 -7.55 -2.59 -3.10
N LEU A 144 -7.36 -3.74 -3.69
CA LEU A 144 -8.12 -4.21 -4.86
C LEU A 144 -8.79 -5.54 -4.56
N SER A 145 -9.84 -5.86 -5.29
CA SER A 145 -10.39 -7.21 -5.37
C SER A 145 -10.69 -7.57 -6.82
N PHE A 146 -10.11 -8.67 -7.27
CA PHE A 146 -10.36 -9.27 -8.58
C PHE A 146 -11.52 -10.25 -8.46
N GLY A 147 -12.62 -9.99 -9.16
CA GLY A 147 -13.79 -10.84 -9.17
C GLY A 147 -13.89 -11.69 -10.43
N PHE A 148 -14.31 -12.95 -10.26
CA PHE A 148 -14.44 -13.94 -11.32
C PHE A 148 -15.91 -14.33 -11.53
N GLU A 149 -16.27 -14.73 -12.76
CA GLU A 149 -17.65 -15.09 -13.14
C GLU A 149 -18.22 -16.26 -12.30
N ASP A 150 -17.35 -17.09 -11.72
CA ASP A 150 -17.73 -18.21 -10.86
C ASP A 150 -17.97 -17.79 -9.38
N GLY A 151 -17.99 -16.47 -9.11
CA GLY A 151 -18.26 -15.90 -7.80
C GLY A 151 -17.05 -15.88 -6.85
N LYS A 152 -15.88 -16.33 -7.30
CA LYS A 152 -14.65 -16.23 -6.52
C LYS A 152 -14.09 -14.81 -6.56
N HIS A 153 -13.41 -14.44 -5.50
CA HIS A 153 -12.70 -13.17 -5.39
C HIS A 153 -11.28 -13.38 -4.89
N LEU A 154 -10.37 -12.54 -5.35
CA LEU A 154 -8.99 -12.49 -4.87
C LEU A 154 -8.66 -11.06 -4.49
N ALA A 155 -8.54 -10.81 -3.19
CA ALA A 155 -8.16 -9.51 -2.68
C ALA A 155 -6.64 -9.30 -2.75
N LEU A 156 -6.23 -8.06 -3.04
CA LEU A 156 -4.84 -7.62 -3.12
C LEU A 156 -4.63 -6.38 -2.27
N SER A 157 -3.65 -6.43 -1.40
CA SER A 157 -3.17 -5.30 -0.62
C SER A 157 -1.68 -5.11 -0.79
N VAL A 158 -1.23 -3.88 -0.90
CA VAL A 158 0.20 -3.54 -0.84
C VAL A 158 0.50 -2.99 0.54
N GLU A 159 1.37 -3.66 1.27
CA GLU A 159 1.63 -3.35 2.67
C GLU A 159 3.13 -3.20 2.98
N THR A 160 3.40 -2.69 4.18
CA THR A 160 4.73 -2.74 4.79
C THR A 160 4.99 -4.14 5.31
N ARG A 161 6.01 -4.81 4.82
CA ARG A 161 6.48 -6.07 5.38
C ARG A 161 7.28 -5.80 6.64
N LEU A 162 6.68 -6.10 7.78
CA LEU A 162 7.25 -5.79 9.09
C LEU A 162 8.17 -6.91 9.57
N PRO A 163 9.43 -6.58 9.94
CA PRO A 163 10.29 -7.55 10.63
C PRO A 163 9.68 -7.88 12.00
N GLU A 164 10.06 -9.02 12.58
CA GLU A 164 9.47 -9.57 13.82
C GLU A 164 9.37 -8.54 14.95
N ARG A 165 10.40 -7.74 15.14
CA ARG A 165 10.46 -6.68 16.18
C ARG A 165 10.18 -5.28 15.64
N GLY A 166 9.65 -5.16 14.42
CA GLY A 166 9.35 -3.88 13.80
C GLY A 166 7.97 -3.37 14.19
N GLU A 167 7.87 -2.06 14.40
CA GLU A 167 6.60 -1.37 14.56
C GLU A 167 6.31 -0.54 13.33
N GLN A 168 5.06 -0.58 12.86
CA GLN A 168 4.64 0.21 11.70
C GLN A 168 4.72 1.71 12.03
N GLY A 169 5.26 2.49 11.11
CA GLY A 169 5.32 3.94 11.29
C GLY A 169 5.72 4.67 10.02
N SER A 170 5.20 5.89 9.86
CA SER A 170 5.48 6.71 8.69
C SER A 170 6.94 7.17 8.64
N VAL A 171 7.55 7.49 9.79
CA VAL A 171 8.94 7.94 9.84
C VAL A 171 9.94 6.80 9.56
N PRO A 172 9.84 5.62 10.22
CA PRO A 172 10.68 4.47 9.85
C PRO A 172 10.60 4.09 8.39
N GLY A 173 9.42 4.22 7.75
CA GLY A 173 9.21 3.97 6.33
C GLY A 173 10.02 4.89 5.39
N LEU A 174 10.56 6.01 5.88
CA LEU A 174 11.49 6.86 5.13
C LEU A 174 12.94 6.36 5.16
N TYR A 175 13.27 5.40 6.05
CA TYR A 175 14.64 4.99 6.36
C TYR A 175 14.91 3.49 6.09
N LYS A 176 14.27 2.90 5.08
CA LYS A 176 14.51 1.51 4.66
C LYS A 176 14.30 0.47 5.77
N GLN A 177 13.36 0.72 6.69
CA GLN A 177 13.08 -0.21 7.78
C GLN A 177 12.17 -1.36 7.36
N PHE A 178 11.36 -1.16 6.33
CA PHE A 178 10.35 -2.10 5.86
C PHE A 178 10.55 -2.46 4.40
N ASN A 179 10.22 -3.70 4.04
CA ASN A 179 10.10 -4.07 2.64
C ASN A 179 8.67 -3.84 2.13
N VAL A 180 8.52 -3.72 0.82
CA VAL A 180 7.20 -3.86 0.17
C VAL A 180 6.78 -5.32 0.21
N ILE A 181 5.52 -5.57 0.49
CA ILE A 181 4.87 -6.86 0.27
C ILE A 181 3.54 -6.64 -0.44
N TYR A 182 3.24 -7.48 -1.42
CA TYR A 182 1.89 -7.67 -1.93
C TYR A 182 1.27 -8.84 -1.18
N ILE A 183 0.13 -8.62 -0.58
CA ILE A 183 -0.66 -9.67 0.06
C ILE A 183 -1.78 -10.04 -0.90
N LEU A 184 -1.84 -11.31 -1.27
CA LEU A 184 -3.00 -11.91 -1.89
C LEU A 184 -3.78 -12.65 -0.81
N ALA A 185 -5.07 -12.38 -0.69
CA ALA A 185 -5.89 -12.91 0.39
C ALA A 185 -7.33 -13.20 -0.05
N ASP A 186 -8.00 -14.04 0.72
CA ASP A 186 -9.46 -14.07 0.67
C ASP A 186 -10.01 -12.72 1.16
N GLU A 187 -11.10 -12.23 0.56
CA GLU A 187 -11.71 -10.95 0.97
C GLU A 187 -12.09 -10.95 2.45
N GLU A 188 -12.55 -12.08 2.97
CA GLU A 188 -12.91 -12.24 4.37
C GLU A 188 -11.72 -11.96 5.31
N ASP A 189 -10.52 -12.43 4.97
CA ASP A 189 -9.31 -12.12 5.74
C ASP A 189 -9.00 -10.61 5.67
N LEU A 190 -8.96 -10.05 4.45
CA LEU A 190 -8.40 -8.72 4.25
C LEU A 190 -9.39 -7.62 4.60
N PHE A 191 -10.66 -7.79 4.25
CA PHE A 191 -11.69 -6.76 4.39
C PHE A 191 -12.46 -6.89 5.71
N ALA A 192 -12.85 -8.12 6.12
CA ALA A 192 -13.53 -8.30 7.38
C ALA A 192 -12.64 -7.98 8.60
N LEU A 193 -11.31 -8.15 8.48
CA LEU A 193 -10.39 -7.65 9.51
C LEU A 193 -10.61 -6.15 9.77
N ARG A 194 -10.78 -5.37 8.70
CA ARG A 194 -10.94 -3.91 8.81
C ARG A 194 -12.30 -3.51 9.32
N THR A 195 -13.34 -4.09 8.76
CA THR A 195 -14.71 -3.76 9.17
C THR A 195 -15.06 -4.31 10.56
N ASN A 196 -14.74 -5.57 10.86
CA ASN A 196 -15.25 -6.26 12.04
C ASN A 196 -14.34 -6.07 13.28
N TYR A 197 -13.03 -6.03 13.08
CA TYR A 197 -12.07 -6.01 14.18
C TYR A 197 -11.40 -4.65 14.39
N ARG A 198 -10.99 -3.96 13.32
CA ARG A 198 -10.37 -2.63 13.39
C ARG A 198 -11.39 -1.50 13.41
N LYS A 199 -12.64 -1.78 13.05
CA LYS A 199 -13.74 -0.81 12.99
C LYS A 199 -13.43 0.39 12.10
N GLU A 200 -12.74 0.15 11.00
CA GLU A 200 -12.41 1.15 10.01
C GLU A 200 -13.62 1.41 9.09
N ASP A 201 -13.77 2.64 8.62
CA ASP A 201 -14.75 3.00 7.59
C ASP A 201 -14.28 2.47 6.24
N MET A 202 -14.94 1.44 5.74
CA MET A 202 -14.57 0.79 4.49
C MET A 202 -15.58 1.03 3.39
N TYR A 203 -15.08 1.40 2.23
CA TYR A 203 -15.83 1.64 1.00
C TYR A 203 -15.33 0.70 -0.09
N LEU A 204 -16.26 0.16 -0.88
CA LEU A 204 -15.95 -0.70 -2.02
C LEU A 204 -16.57 -0.12 -3.30
N TYR A 205 -15.74 0.19 -4.27
CA TYR A 205 -16.14 0.80 -5.54
C TYR A 205 -15.84 -0.15 -6.69
N ARG A 206 -16.75 -0.23 -7.68
CA ARG A 206 -16.48 -0.94 -8.93
C ARG A 206 -15.65 -0.08 -9.85
N ILE A 207 -14.51 -0.56 -10.33
CA ILE A 207 -13.66 0.13 -11.31
C ILE A 207 -14.29 0.01 -12.70
N ASN A 208 -14.29 1.14 -13.43
CA ASN A 208 -14.69 1.20 -14.82
C ASN A 208 -13.52 0.77 -15.72
N ILE A 209 -13.41 -0.52 -15.98
CA ILE A 209 -12.34 -1.13 -16.76
C ILE A 209 -12.90 -2.21 -17.69
N ASP A 210 -12.45 -2.23 -18.93
CA ASP A 210 -12.80 -3.30 -19.86
C ASP A 210 -12.02 -4.59 -19.56
N ARG A 211 -12.48 -5.69 -20.10
CA ARG A 211 -11.95 -7.05 -19.82
C ARG A 211 -10.48 -7.21 -20.27
N GLU A 212 -10.10 -6.59 -21.37
CA GLU A 212 -8.73 -6.68 -21.88
C GLU A 212 -7.75 -5.96 -20.94
N ASN A 213 -8.09 -4.73 -20.55
CA ASN A 213 -7.30 -3.95 -19.60
C ASN A 213 -7.31 -4.58 -18.19
N LEU A 214 -8.42 -5.20 -17.78
CA LEU A 214 -8.49 -5.94 -16.53
C LEU A 214 -7.51 -7.12 -16.50
N LYS A 215 -7.45 -7.91 -17.59
CA LYS A 215 -6.47 -9.01 -17.73
C LYS A 215 -5.04 -8.47 -17.71
N LYS A 216 -4.75 -7.38 -18.43
CA LYS A 216 -3.42 -6.73 -18.41
C LYS A 216 -3.02 -6.27 -17.01
N ALA A 217 -3.95 -5.66 -16.27
CA ALA A 217 -3.73 -5.23 -14.90
C ALA A 217 -3.40 -6.43 -13.98
N PHE A 218 -4.19 -7.50 -14.06
CA PHE A 218 -3.96 -8.72 -13.29
C PHE A 218 -2.57 -9.31 -13.56
N LEU A 219 -2.20 -9.46 -14.84
CA LEU A 219 -0.89 -9.96 -15.26
C LEU A 219 0.24 -9.06 -14.76
N GLY A 220 0.05 -7.74 -14.81
CA GLY A 220 1.03 -6.78 -14.30
C GLY A 220 1.23 -6.88 -12.77
N PHE A 221 0.17 -7.10 -12.02
CA PHE A 221 0.29 -7.37 -10.58
C PHE A 221 0.97 -8.71 -10.33
N ALA A 222 0.64 -9.76 -11.06
CA ALA A 222 1.28 -11.07 -10.94
C ALA A 222 2.79 -11.00 -11.17
N GLU A 223 3.24 -10.26 -12.18
CA GLU A 223 4.67 -10.04 -12.45
C GLU A 223 5.35 -9.29 -11.30
N LYS A 224 4.76 -8.20 -10.80
CA LYS A 224 5.31 -7.45 -9.65
C LYS A 224 5.39 -8.30 -8.39
N ILE A 225 4.35 -9.07 -8.10
CA ILE A 225 4.31 -9.98 -6.95
C ILE A 225 5.47 -10.98 -7.04
N ASN A 226 5.59 -11.68 -8.16
CA ASN A 226 6.62 -12.67 -8.37
C ASN A 226 8.03 -12.07 -8.33
N SER A 227 8.21 -10.85 -8.84
CA SER A 227 9.50 -10.17 -8.85
C SER A 227 10.09 -9.93 -7.44
N LEU A 228 9.24 -9.82 -6.41
CA LEU A 228 9.70 -9.58 -5.04
C LEU A 228 10.44 -10.78 -4.42
N HIS A 229 10.27 -11.99 -4.94
CA HIS A 229 11.01 -13.17 -4.48
C HIS A 229 12.51 -13.02 -4.77
N GLU A 230 12.85 -12.55 -5.97
CA GLU A 230 14.25 -12.40 -6.41
C GLU A 230 14.79 -10.98 -6.16
N ARG A 231 13.91 -9.97 -6.24
CA ARG A 231 14.28 -8.56 -6.16
C ARG A 231 13.44 -7.85 -5.08
N PRO A 232 13.72 -8.13 -3.80
CA PRO A 232 13.05 -7.43 -2.72
C PRO A 232 13.29 -5.92 -2.81
N ARG A 233 12.28 -5.14 -2.45
CA ARG A 233 12.34 -3.67 -2.48
C ARG A 233 11.90 -3.09 -1.15
N TYR A 234 12.48 -1.96 -0.79
CA TYR A 234 12.05 -1.22 0.38
C TYR A 234 10.72 -0.53 0.14
N TYR A 235 9.85 -0.60 1.13
CA TYR A 235 8.70 0.30 1.24
C TYR A 235 9.21 1.72 1.57
N HIS A 236 8.57 2.71 0.97
CA HIS A 236 8.88 4.10 1.26
C HIS A 236 7.58 4.91 1.38
N THR A 237 7.37 5.55 2.51
CA THR A 237 6.12 6.23 2.87
C THR A 237 5.60 7.19 1.78
N VAL A 238 6.48 7.82 1.02
CA VAL A 238 6.10 8.80 -0.01
C VAL A 238 6.11 8.22 -1.43
N THR A 239 7.08 7.35 -1.77
CA THR A 239 7.35 6.97 -3.16
C THR A 239 7.04 5.52 -3.48
N ALA A 240 6.89 4.65 -2.47
CA ALA A 240 6.60 3.22 -2.64
C ALA A 240 5.65 2.75 -1.53
N ASN A 241 4.41 3.26 -1.54
CA ASN A 241 3.34 2.93 -0.60
C ASN A 241 2.18 2.21 -1.31
N CYS A 242 1.13 1.84 -0.58
CA CYS A 242 -0.02 1.13 -1.12
C CYS A 242 -0.59 1.82 -2.37
N THR A 243 -0.83 3.11 -2.30
CA THR A 243 -1.43 3.87 -3.41
C THR A 243 -0.48 4.02 -4.59
N THR A 244 0.79 4.37 -4.34
CA THR A 244 1.78 4.58 -5.43
C THR A 244 2.10 3.28 -6.17
N GLU A 245 2.16 2.15 -5.49
CA GLU A 245 2.40 0.84 -6.11
C GLU A 245 1.23 0.40 -7.00
N LEU A 246 -0.02 0.66 -6.59
CA LEU A 246 -1.20 0.41 -7.42
C LEU A 246 -1.18 1.29 -8.68
N VAL A 247 -1.00 2.60 -8.49
CA VAL A 247 -0.95 3.58 -9.60
C VAL A 247 0.16 3.25 -10.59
N ASP A 248 1.35 2.90 -10.09
CA ASP A 248 2.48 2.55 -10.94
C ASP A 248 2.21 1.30 -11.78
N THR A 249 1.52 0.30 -11.22
CA THR A 249 1.10 -0.88 -11.97
C THR A 249 0.14 -0.50 -13.09
N PHE A 250 -0.91 0.26 -12.80
CA PHE A 250 -1.86 0.69 -13.83
C PHE A 250 -1.21 1.56 -14.91
N LYS A 251 -0.29 2.45 -14.55
CA LYS A 251 0.46 3.26 -15.53
C LYS A 251 1.31 2.40 -16.46
N ASN A 252 2.04 1.46 -15.91
CA ASN A 252 3.01 0.67 -16.68
C ASN A 252 2.33 -0.35 -17.61
N TYR A 253 1.22 -0.96 -17.18
CA TYR A 253 0.56 -2.03 -17.93
C TYR A 253 -0.64 -1.59 -18.77
N LEU A 254 -1.30 -0.49 -18.38
CA LEU A 254 -2.43 0.04 -19.14
C LEU A 254 -2.09 1.29 -19.95
N GLY A 255 -0.87 1.83 -19.82
CA GLY A 255 -0.46 3.06 -20.52
C GLY A 255 -1.23 4.31 -20.09
N VAL A 256 -1.96 4.25 -18.98
CA VAL A 256 -2.84 5.34 -18.54
C VAL A 256 -2.00 6.46 -17.92
N ARG A 257 -1.67 7.48 -18.72
CA ARG A 257 -0.95 8.68 -18.25
C ARG A 257 -1.71 9.51 -17.20
N ARG A 258 -3.00 9.26 -16.99
CA ARG A 258 -3.90 10.10 -16.20
C ARG A 258 -4.09 9.71 -14.74
N TRP A 259 -3.61 8.55 -14.31
CA TRP A 259 -3.69 8.15 -12.89
C TRP A 259 -2.70 8.99 -12.07
N GLN A 260 -3.10 10.22 -11.75
CA GLN A 260 -2.35 11.13 -10.89
C GLN A 260 -3.02 11.16 -9.50
N TRP A 261 -2.88 10.10 -8.76
CA TRP A 261 -3.24 10.14 -7.35
C TRP A 261 -2.17 10.92 -6.60
N THR A 262 -2.58 11.83 -5.73
CA THR A 262 -1.66 12.54 -4.86
C THR A 262 -1.11 11.56 -3.82
N PRO A 263 0.18 11.22 -3.84
CA PRO A 263 0.72 10.11 -3.03
C PRO A 263 0.70 10.34 -1.53
N VAL A 264 0.49 11.58 -1.09
CA VAL A 264 0.66 11.99 0.33
C VAL A 264 -0.68 12.05 1.07
N PHE A 265 -1.79 12.34 0.37
CA PHE A 265 -3.14 12.40 0.94
C PHE A 265 -4.07 11.45 0.20
N ASN A 266 -3.91 10.16 0.45
CA ASN A 266 -4.66 9.12 -0.24
C ASN A 266 -6.12 8.97 0.26
N GLY A 267 -6.51 9.68 1.30
CA GLY A 267 -7.89 9.70 1.80
C GLY A 267 -8.91 10.29 0.82
N MET A 268 -8.46 10.99 -0.24
CA MET A 268 -9.32 11.51 -1.30
C MET A 268 -9.16 10.73 -2.63
N CYS A 269 -8.56 9.56 -2.60
CA CYS A 269 -8.27 8.79 -3.82
C CYS A 269 -9.54 8.33 -4.53
N ASP A 270 -10.60 8.01 -3.80
CA ASP A 270 -11.91 7.63 -4.30
C ASP A 270 -12.61 8.79 -5.03
N GLN A 271 -12.63 10.00 -4.45
CA GLN A 271 -13.15 11.19 -5.11
C GLN A 271 -12.37 11.47 -6.41
N ASN A 272 -11.05 11.43 -6.34
CA ASN A 272 -10.21 11.66 -7.51
C ASN A 272 -10.44 10.61 -8.62
N ALA A 273 -10.70 9.36 -8.26
CA ALA A 273 -11.03 8.29 -9.20
C ALA A 273 -12.41 8.51 -9.83
N TYR A 274 -13.41 8.96 -9.04
CA TYR A 274 -14.73 9.33 -9.52
C TYR A 274 -14.67 10.49 -10.52
N ASP A 275 -14.00 11.59 -10.17
CA ASP A 275 -13.89 12.80 -11.00
C ASP A 275 -13.23 12.51 -12.37
N ARG A 276 -12.48 11.42 -12.48
CA ARG A 276 -11.85 10.96 -13.73
C ARG A 276 -12.66 9.90 -14.49
N GLY A 277 -13.80 9.47 -13.96
CA GLY A 277 -14.61 8.41 -14.55
C GLY A 277 -14.00 7.00 -14.44
N GLU A 278 -13.08 6.81 -13.48
CA GLU A 278 -12.42 5.52 -13.22
C GLU A 278 -13.31 4.59 -12.38
N LEU A 279 -14.32 5.14 -11.71
CA LEU A 279 -15.31 4.39 -10.95
C LEU A 279 -16.62 4.29 -11.72
N LEU A 280 -17.23 3.11 -11.73
CA LEU A 280 -18.58 2.95 -12.24
C LEU A 280 -19.58 3.66 -11.33
N HIS A 281 -20.46 4.45 -11.91
CA HIS A 281 -21.55 5.15 -11.22
C HIS A 281 -22.77 5.30 -12.12
N LEU A 282 -23.96 5.59 -11.54
CA LEU A 282 -25.17 5.86 -12.31
C LEU A 282 -25.05 7.18 -13.10
N PRO A 283 -25.73 7.30 -14.24
CA PRO A 283 -25.88 8.58 -14.90
C PRO A 283 -26.47 9.62 -13.94
N GLY A 284 -25.72 10.71 -13.70
CA GLY A 284 -26.12 11.78 -12.78
C GLY A 284 -25.93 11.50 -11.29
N GLU A 285 -25.42 10.32 -10.90
CA GLU A 285 -25.07 10.02 -9.51
C GLU A 285 -23.87 10.87 -9.08
N SER A 286 -24.02 11.65 -8.03
CA SER A 286 -22.91 12.41 -7.43
C SER A 286 -21.95 11.50 -6.67
N PHE A 287 -20.71 11.95 -6.48
CA PHE A 287 -19.74 11.21 -5.66
C PHE A 287 -20.27 10.91 -4.24
N ARG A 288 -21.00 11.84 -3.64
CA ARG A 288 -21.58 11.64 -2.31
C ARG A 288 -22.57 10.48 -2.27
N GLU A 289 -23.39 10.33 -3.30
CA GLU A 289 -24.35 9.24 -3.44
C GLU A 289 -23.63 7.92 -3.68
N LEU A 290 -22.65 7.90 -4.60
CA LEU A 290 -21.80 6.75 -4.85
C LEU A 290 -21.08 6.32 -3.56
N LYS A 291 -20.46 7.25 -2.82
CA LYS A 291 -19.75 6.95 -1.57
C LYS A 291 -20.67 6.35 -0.53
N LYS A 292 -21.89 6.89 -0.37
CA LYS A 292 -22.90 6.33 0.54
C LYS A 292 -23.29 4.91 0.18
N ARG A 293 -23.49 4.61 -1.11
CA ARG A 293 -23.84 3.29 -1.62
C ARG A 293 -22.68 2.30 -1.51
N SER A 294 -21.46 2.76 -1.61
CA SER A 294 -20.23 1.96 -1.54
C SER A 294 -19.77 1.66 -0.12
N PHE A 295 -20.43 2.23 0.89
CA PHE A 295 -20.08 2.03 2.29
C PHE A 295 -20.46 0.63 2.74
N LEU A 296 -19.48 -0.14 3.23
CA LEU A 296 -19.65 -1.51 3.69
C LEU A 296 -19.96 -1.64 5.18
N GLY A 297 -19.71 -0.60 5.94
CA GLY A 297 -20.00 -0.58 7.38
C GLY A 297 -18.84 -0.05 8.21
N HIS A 298 -19.19 0.26 9.45
CA HIS A 298 -18.29 0.67 10.52
C HIS A 298 -18.47 -0.31 11.68
N GLY A 299 -17.42 -1.05 12.02
CA GLY A 299 -17.39 -1.84 13.24
C GLY A 299 -18.38 -2.99 13.34
N GLY A 300 -18.48 -3.78 12.28
CA GLY A 300 -19.13 -5.09 12.33
C GLY A 300 -20.59 -5.04 12.83
N ASN A 301 -21.52 -4.91 11.92
CA ASN A 301 -22.96 -5.11 12.24
C ASN A 301 -23.28 -6.59 12.54
N GLY A 302 -22.26 -7.43 12.79
CA GLY A 302 -22.42 -8.87 12.99
C GLY A 302 -22.71 -9.64 11.69
N GLU A 303 -22.73 -8.96 10.54
CA GLU A 303 -22.87 -9.64 9.23
C GLU A 303 -21.57 -10.36 8.87
N ASP A 304 -21.70 -11.59 8.40
CA ASP A 304 -20.60 -12.31 7.80
C ASP A 304 -20.20 -11.66 6.46
N TRP A 305 -18.93 -11.72 6.10
CA TRP A 305 -18.43 -11.12 4.86
C TRP A 305 -19.16 -11.61 3.60
N PRO A 306 -19.44 -12.90 3.42
CA PRO A 306 -20.20 -13.40 2.26
C PRO A 306 -21.59 -12.77 2.12
N ALA A 307 -22.31 -12.50 3.21
CA ALA A 307 -23.62 -11.84 3.16
C ALA A 307 -23.48 -10.37 2.76
N LEU A 308 -22.51 -9.66 3.35
CA LEU A 308 -22.20 -8.27 3.04
C LEU A 308 -21.82 -8.11 1.56
N ARG A 309 -20.97 -9.00 1.06
CA ARG A 309 -20.50 -8.99 -0.33
C ARG A 309 -21.66 -9.25 -1.32
N ARG A 310 -22.52 -10.24 -1.07
CA ARG A 310 -23.70 -10.50 -1.89
C ARG A 310 -24.63 -9.29 -1.96
N ARG A 311 -24.95 -8.68 -0.83
CA ARG A 311 -25.79 -7.48 -0.77
C ARG A 311 -25.20 -6.33 -1.59
N TRP A 312 -23.90 -6.13 -1.50
CA TRP A 312 -23.21 -5.11 -2.28
C TRP A 312 -23.28 -5.41 -3.80
N GLU A 313 -23.07 -6.65 -4.20
CA GLU A 313 -23.17 -7.06 -5.60
C GLU A 313 -24.59 -6.97 -6.17
N GLU A 314 -25.60 -7.34 -5.39
CA GLU A 314 -27.01 -7.20 -5.78
C GLU A 314 -27.33 -5.73 -6.10
N GLY A 315 -26.83 -4.80 -5.30
CA GLY A 315 -26.94 -3.37 -5.57
C GLY A 315 -26.33 -2.97 -6.90
N TRP A 316 -25.23 -3.60 -7.33
CA TRP A 316 -24.60 -3.37 -8.63
C TRP A 316 -25.32 -4.06 -9.78
N ARG A 317 -25.91 -5.24 -9.61
CA ARG A 317 -26.70 -5.97 -10.64
C ARG A 317 -27.99 -5.23 -11.00
N THR A 318 -28.69 -4.74 -10.02
CA THR A 318 -29.89 -3.91 -10.21
C THR A 318 -29.57 -2.65 -11.02
N PHE A 319 -28.38 -2.19 -10.91
CA PHE A 319 -27.81 -1.06 -11.60
C PHE A 319 -27.53 -1.31 -13.09
N ALA A 320 -26.89 -2.43 -13.40
CA ALA A 320 -26.60 -2.80 -14.81
C ALA A 320 -27.86 -3.08 -15.65
N SER A 321 -28.98 -3.36 -14.98
CA SER A 321 -30.29 -3.62 -15.62
C SER A 321 -31.21 -2.39 -15.69
N ALA A 322 -30.80 -1.23 -15.11
CA ALA A 322 -31.57 0.00 -15.21
C ALA A 322 -31.52 0.55 -16.65
N PRO A 323 -32.67 0.85 -17.29
CA PRO A 323 -32.65 1.42 -18.62
C PRO A 323 -31.94 2.76 -18.61
N VAL A 324 -30.98 2.92 -19.52
CA VAL A 324 -30.35 4.22 -19.78
C VAL A 324 -31.47 5.19 -20.14
N LYS A 325 -31.75 6.15 -19.29
CA LYS A 325 -32.62 7.28 -19.66
C LYS A 325 -31.88 8.08 -20.72
N GLU A 326 -32.38 8.03 -21.95
CA GLU A 326 -31.96 8.90 -23.06
C GLU A 326 -32.10 10.40 -22.72
#